data_8b31f04582627e021516897c73782a3d
#
_entry.id   8b31f04582627e021516897c73782a3d
#
_cell.length_a   1.000
_cell.length_b   1.000
_cell.length_c   1.000
_cell.angle_alpha   90.00
_cell.angle_beta   90.00
_cell.angle_gamma   90.00
#
_symmetry.space_group_name_H-M   'P 1'
#
loop_
_entity.id
_entity.type
_entity.pdbx_description
1 polymer ?
#
loop_
_entity_poly.entity_id
_entity_poly.type
_entity_poly.pdbx_seq_one_letter_code
_entity_poly.pdbx_strand_id
1 'polypeptide(L)'
;MKPSFVISLTLCSISAAVGQEILSDPGTLGPALETIHLFYDQWLTGFTVSASGHIFVNYPPVFPNSINFTVGEIVNGREVPYPNLEINTPPGGRLNYSTNPPTSSNSEDHLIGVISVITDTEDRLWILDSGRVASTEGLAETAYGGPKLIGMHLTHNTIFKKILFDQTAVPADGYLNDVRIDLNPALTPSGQGVAYISDNSPEGRTAIVVVDLGSGAASRKLVGDPSISSHPGFVPFIWGEAVYSNSSSISHFSVGVDGIALSADGSTLYYCPAGGRSLYGIETKYLLDNSHNSDVLSRSQIQVLGDKGLSDGLETDSNNNIYGGNMEDNSIIKFNPKTGLVQPFVRDPRLSWTDTLSVATDGYLYFTENQLWRAPIYWGGIDRRVKPYAMFRVKLPDGGVKVSRPRRE
;
A
#
# COMPACT_ATOMS: atom_id res chain seq x y z
N MET A 1 5.92 -55.98 80.76
CA MET A 1 5.52 -55.91 79.33
C MET A 1 4.89 -54.55 79.11
N LYS A 2 5.57 -53.68 78.35
CA LYS A 2 5.01 -52.39 77.97
C LYS A 2 4.57 -52.48 76.47
N PRO A 3 3.39 -52.04 76.11
CA PRO A 3 2.98 -52.05 74.71
C PRO A 3 3.57 -50.87 73.99
N SER A 4 4.25 -51.18 72.85
CA SER A 4 4.74 -50.16 71.89
C SER A 4 3.62 -49.79 70.95
N PHE A 5 3.21 -48.52 70.97
CA PHE A 5 2.32 -47.95 69.96
C PHE A 5 3.09 -47.54 68.74
N VAL A 6 2.80 -48.11 67.56
CA VAL A 6 3.31 -47.71 66.27
C VAL A 6 2.27 -46.73 65.69
N ILE A 7 2.68 -45.47 65.58
CA ILE A 7 1.88 -44.45 64.88
C ILE A 7 2.28 -44.53 63.41
N SER A 8 1.37 -44.99 62.58
CA SER A 8 1.53 -44.97 61.09
C SER A 8 1.08 -43.59 60.57
N LEU A 9 2.02 -42.76 60.16
CA LEU A 9 1.74 -41.51 59.42
C LEU A 9 1.45 -41.85 57.98
N THR A 10 0.17 -41.76 57.59
CA THR A 10 -0.23 -41.79 56.18
C THR A 10 -0.01 -40.39 55.59
N LEU A 11 1.05 -40.24 54.77
CA LEU A 11 1.23 -39.04 53.92
C LEU A 11 0.18 -39.06 52.81
N CYS A 12 -0.84 -38.23 52.91
CA CYS A 12 -1.70 -37.88 51.79
C CYS A 12 -0.93 -36.93 50.83
N SER A 13 -0.44 -37.46 49.73
CA SER A 13 0.08 -36.63 48.62
C SER A 13 -1.12 -35.96 47.93
N ILE A 14 -1.29 -34.67 48.16
CA ILE A 14 -2.21 -33.84 47.38
C ILE A 14 -1.54 -33.61 46.01
N SER A 15 -1.89 -34.39 45.01
CA SER A 15 -1.58 -34.08 43.64
C SER A 15 -2.44 -32.88 43.25
N ALA A 16 -1.84 -31.68 43.20
CA ALA A 16 -2.47 -30.54 42.54
C ALA A 16 -2.61 -30.91 41.06
N ALA A 17 -3.83 -31.17 40.62
CA ALA A 17 -4.15 -31.24 39.20
C ALA A 17 -3.90 -29.85 38.64
N VAL A 18 -2.78 -29.67 37.96
CA VAL A 18 -2.57 -28.49 37.08
C VAL A 18 -3.59 -28.64 35.99
N GLY A 19 -4.67 -27.90 36.07
CA GLY A 19 -5.66 -27.83 35.00
C GLY A 19 -4.95 -27.36 33.75
N GLN A 20 -5.10 -28.07 32.66
CA GLN A 20 -4.59 -27.63 31.37
C GLN A 20 -5.29 -26.29 31.04
N GLU A 21 -4.51 -25.22 30.94
CA GLU A 21 -5.04 -23.94 30.49
C GLU A 21 -5.54 -24.08 29.05
N ILE A 22 -6.83 -23.85 28.84
CA ILE A 22 -7.40 -23.88 27.51
C ILE A 22 -6.98 -22.57 26.82
N LEU A 23 -6.08 -22.65 25.85
CA LEU A 23 -5.72 -21.53 25.00
C LEU A 23 -6.96 -21.11 24.20
N SER A 24 -7.30 -19.85 24.25
CA SER A 24 -8.39 -19.26 23.47
C SER A 24 -7.87 -18.07 22.68
N ASP A 25 -8.34 -17.93 21.43
CA ASP A 25 -8.11 -16.74 20.62
C ASP A 25 -9.27 -15.75 20.88
N PRO A 26 -9.00 -14.57 21.47
CA PRO A 26 -10.04 -13.57 21.71
C PRO A 26 -10.56 -12.93 20.40
N GLY A 27 -9.92 -13.21 19.26
CA GLY A 27 -10.26 -12.63 17.95
C GLY A 27 -9.85 -11.18 17.77
N THR A 28 -9.55 -10.45 18.84
CA THR A 28 -9.18 -9.03 18.80
C THR A 28 -7.95 -8.75 19.66
N LEU A 29 -7.13 -7.79 19.22
CA LEU A 29 -5.95 -7.31 19.93
C LEU A 29 -5.77 -5.80 19.66
N GLY A 30 -5.26 -5.06 20.62
CA GLY A 30 -4.91 -3.65 20.48
C GLY A 30 -6.12 -2.71 20.56
N PRO A 31 -6.00 -1.48 20.02
CA PRO A 31 -7.07 -0.49 20.08
C PRO A 31 -8.32 -0.91 19.28
N ALA A 32 -9.50 -0.50 19.74
CA ALA A 32 -10.74 -0.73 19.01
C ALA A 32 -10.77 0.04 17.68
N LEU A 33 -11.32 -0.59 16.64
CA LEU A 33 -11.52 0.04 15.35
C LEU A 33 -12.67 1.05 15.40
N GLU A 34 -12.41 2.29 14.96
CA GLU A 34 -13.43 3.30 14.71
C GLU A 34 -13.76 3.31 13.22
N THR A 35 -15.05 3.15 12.88
CA THR A 35 -15.52 3.24 11.48
C THR A 35 -15.62 4.72 11.10
N ILE A 36 -14.93 5.12 10.02
CA ILE A 36 -14.90 6.50 9.51
C ILE A 36 -15.85 6.66 8.33
N HIS A 37 -15.82 5.71 7.39
CA HIS A 37 -16.68 5.77 6.21
C HIS A 37 -17.01 4.36 5.70
N LEU A 38 -18.19 4.22 5.09
CA LEU A 38 -18.62 2.99 4.43
C LEU A 38 -18.93 3.29 2.97
N PHE A 39 -18.27 2.56 2.05
CA PHE A 39 -18.36 2.74 0.61
C PHE A 39 -19.36 1.76 0.01
N TYR A 40 -20.46 2.29 -0.51
CA TYR A 40 -21.56 1.49 -1.08
C TYR A 40 -21.52 1.44 -2.62
N ASP A 41 -20.90 2.44 -3.27
CA ASP A 41 -20.97 2.59 -4.71
C ASP A 41 -19.77 1.99 -5.43
N GLN A 42 -18.59 2.49 -5.18
CA GLN A 42 -17.36 2.14 -5.89
C GLN A 42 -16.40 1.32 -5.02
N TRP A 43 -15.65 0.44 -5.65
CA TRP A 43 -14.54 -0.26 -5.01
C TRP A 43 -13.31 0.66 -5.00
N LEU A 44 -12.67 0.76 -3.85
CA LEU A 44 -11.51 1.64 -3.63
C LEU A 44 -10.25 0.84 -3.38
N THR A 45 -9.11 1.47 -3.62
CA THR A 45 -7.80 1.01 -3.12
C THR A 45 -7.24 2.03 -2.15
N GLY A 46 -6.74 3.15 -2.67
CA GLY A 46 -5.99 4.14 -1.95
C GLY A 46 -6.82 5.27 -1.34
N PHE A 47 -6.22 5.90 -0.36
CA PHE A 47 -6.70 7.15 0.22
C PHE A 47 -5.55 7.87 0.93
N THR A 48 -5.75 9.12 1.28
CA THR A 48 -4.86 9.90 2.15
C THR A 48 -5.65 10.86 3.03
N VAL A 49 -5.15 11.10 4.24
CA VAL A 49 -5.65 12.15 5.12
C VAL A 49 -4.66 13.31 5.09
N SER A 50 -5.12 14.49 4.67
CA SER A 50 -4.30 15.70 4.62
C SER A 50 -4.02 16.25 6.04
N ALA A 51 -3.04 17.13 6.19
CA ALA A 51 -2.78 17.78 7.46
C ALA A 51 -3.95 18.68 7.90
N SER A 52 -4.69 19.22 6.94
CA SER A 52 -5.91 20.00 7.16
C SER A 52 -7.17 19.15 7.40
N GLY A 53 -7.06 17.81 7.35
CA GLY A 53 -8.14 16.88 7.68
C GLY A 53 -9.04 16.49 6.51
N HIS A 54 -8.70 16.87 5.27
CA HIS A 54 -9.39 16.37 4.07
C HIS A 54 -9.05 14.90 3.83
N ILE A 55 -10.01 14.12 3.37
CA ILE A 55 -9.83 12.71 3.02
C ILE A 55 -10.06 12.54 1.53
N PHE A 56 -8.99 12.23 0.80
CA PHE A 56 -9.03 11.92 -0.63
C PHE A 56 -8.97 10.41 -0.83
N VAL A 57 -9.74 9.90 -1.78
CA VAL A 57 -9.85 8.47 -2.09
C VAL A 57 -9.69 8.24 -3.58
N ASN A 58 -9.20 7.06 -3.98
CA ASN A 58 -9.14 6.67 -5.37
C ASN A 58 -9.83 5.33 -5.65
N TYR A 59 -10.36 5.24 -6.86
CA TYR A 59 -11.13 4.12 -7.39
C TYR A 59 -10.51 3.70 -8.72
N PRO A 60 -9.59 2.72 -8.74
CA PRO A 60 -8.95 2.31 -9.98
C PRO A 60 -9.91 1.52 -10.88
N PRO A 61 -9.92 1.80 -12.18
CA PRO A 61 -10.76 1.09 -13.13
C PRO A 61 -10.15 -0.25 -13.57
N VAL A 62 -9.77 -1.09 -12.60
CA VAL A 62 -9.07 -2.38 -12.84
C VAL A 62 -10.00 -3.58 -12.95
N PHE A 63 -11.29 -3.36 -12.76
CA PHE A 63 -12.33 -4.36 -13.00
C PHE A 63 -13.31 -3.87 -14.08
N PRO A 64 -14.00 -4.76 -14.81
CA PRO A 64 -14.86 -4.40 -15.93
C PRO A 64 -16.07 -3.51 -15.61
N ASN A 65 -16.27 -3.15 -14.35
CA ASN A 65 -17.36 -2.29 -13.93
C ASN A 65 -17.00 -0.82 -14.13
N SER A 66 -17.94 -0.04 -14.62
CA SER A 66 -17.79 1.40 -14.73
C SER A 66 -17.60 2.04 -13.36
N ILE A 67 -16.61 2.92 -13.25
CA ILE A 67 -16.47 3.83 -12.13
C ILE A 67 -17.05 5.18 -12.49
N ASN A 68 -17.63 5.89 -11.52
CA ASN A 68 -18.17 7.23 -11.73
C ASN A 68 -17.05 8.26 -11.88
N PHE A 69 -16.01 8.12 -11.04
CA PHE A 69 -14.79 8.93 -11.05
C PHE A 69 -13.66 8.14 -10.43
N THR A 70 -12.41 8.46 -10.78
CA THR A 70 -11.24 7.72 -10.29
C THR A 70 -10.60 8.35 -9.04
N VAL A 71 -10.84 9.66 -8.79
CA VAL A 71 -10.43 10.36 -7.56
C VAL A 71 -11.63 11.09 -6.98
N GLY A 72 -11.82 10.96 -5.69
CA GLY A 72 -12.84 11.68 -4.93
C GLY A 72 -12.33 12.23 -3.61
N GLU A 73 -13.13 13.09 -3.02
CA GLU A 73 -12.97 13.59 -1.66
C GLU A 73 -14.21 13.19 -0.84
N ILE A 74 -14.01 12.83 0.43
CA ILE A 74 -15.13 12.58 1.35
C ILE A 74 -15.56 13.93 1.98
N VAL A 75 -16.69 14.44 1.52
CA VAL A 75 -17.27 15.71 1.99
C VAL A 75 -18.62 15.45 2.64
N ASN A 76 -18.76 15.79 3.92
CA ASN A 76 -20.01 15.60 4.68
C ASN A 76 -20.54 14.14 4.58
N GLY A 77 -19.65 13.17 4.66
CA GLY A 77 -19.98 11.74 4.60
C GLY A 77 -20.38 11.24 3.21
N ARG A 78 -20.09 11.97 2.14
CA ARG A 78 -20.33 11.60 0.74
C ARG A 78 -19.05 11.69 -0.07
N GLU A 79 -18.91 10.79 -1.02
CA GLU A 79 -17.83 10.76 -1.99
C GLU A 79 -18.18 11.68 -3.16
N VAL A 80 -17.37 12.72 -3.38
CA VAL A 80 -17.54 13.67 -4.49
C VAL A 80 -16.31 13.65 -5.39
N PRO A 81 -16.44 13.78 -6.74
CA PRO A 81 -15.28 13.75 -7.63
C PRO A 81 -14.34 14.92 -7.36
N TYR A 82 -13.03 14.62 -7.25
CA TYR A 82 -12.00 15.62 -6.98
C TYR A 82 -10.98 15.70 -8.12
N PRO A 83 -10.49 16.91 -8.51
CA PRO A 83 -10.99 18.22 -8.11
C PRO A 83 -12.37 18.55 -8.71
N ASN A 84 -12.80 17.84 -9.73
CA ASN A 84 -14.11 17.92 -10.38
C ASN A 84 -14.36 16.69 -11.25
N LEU A 85 -15.57 16.58 -11.81
CA LEU A 85 -15.95 15.45 -12.67
C LEU A 85 -15.27 15.51 -14.04
N GLU A 86 -14.97 16.71 -14.56
CA GLU A 86 -14.39 16.91 -15.90
C GLU A 86 -13.03 16.21 -16.00
N ILE A 87 -12.10 16.50 -15.09
CA ILE A 87 -10.76 15.87 -15.12
C ILE A 87 -10.81 14.36 -14.88
N ASN A 88 -11.85 13.88 -14.22
CA ASN A 88 -12.10 12.46 -13.97
C ASN A 88 -12.73 11.72 -15.18
N THR A 89 -13.13 12.45 -16.22
CA THR A 89 -13.85 11.90 -17.38
C THR A 89 -13.09 12.17 -18.67
N PRO A 90 -12.14 11.30 -19.05
CA PRO A 90 -11.37 11.52 -20.27
C PRO A 90 -12.26 11.50 -21.51
N PRO A 91 -12.06 12.44 -22.47
CA PRO A 91 -12.78 12.46 -23.73
C PRO A 91 -12.62 11.14 -24.50
N GLY A 92 -13.71 10.57 -24.96
CA GLY A 92 -13.71 9.27 -25.64
C GLY A 92 -13.62 8.06 -24.73
N GLY A 93 -13.59 8.28 -23.41
CA GLY A 93 -13.50 7.21 -22.40
C GLY A 93 -12.07 6.83 -22.04
N ARG A 94 -11.95 5.78 -21.22
CA ARG A 94 -10.67 5.33 -20.66
C ARG A 94 -9.93 4.31 -21.53
N LEU A 95 -10.59 3.73 -22.54
CA LEU A 95 -10.02 2.80 -23.50
C LEU A 95 -10.00 3.42 -24.91
N ASN A 96 -8.92 3.19 -25.63
CA ASN A 96 -8.78 3.52 -27.03
C ASN A 96 -9.02 2.28 -27.89
N TYR A 97 -10.15 2.23 -28.58
CA TYR A 97 -10.54 1.14 -29.45
C TYR A 97 -10.04 1.28 -30.90
N SER A 98 -9.16 2.24 -31.18
CA SER A 98 -8.52 2.34 -32.50
C SER A 98 -7.43 1.30 -32.72
N THR A 99 -7.03 0.61 -31.66
CA THR A 99 -6.07 -0.50 -31.66
C THR A 99 -6.77 -1.83 -31.31
N ASN A 100 -6.17 -2.94 -31.71
CA ASN A 100 -6.63 -4.27 -31.36
C ASN A 100 -5.41 -5.12 -30.91
N PRO A 101 -5.29 -5.48 -29.62
CA PRO A 101 -6.22 -5.17 -28.53
C PRO A 101 -6.31 -3.67 -28.23
N PRO A 102 -7.38 -3.22 -27.54
CA PRO A 102 -7.52 -1.83 -27.16
C PRO A 102 -6.45 -1.44 -26.14
N THR A 103 -5.90 -0.25 -26.29
CA THR A 103 -4.96 0.36 -25.33
C THR A 103 -5.70 1.31 -24.38
N SER A 104 -5.06 1.69 -23.28
CA SER A 104 -5.59 2.75 -22.43
C SER A 104 -5.58 4.10 -23.16
N SER A 105 -6.47 4.99 -22.77
CA SER A 105 -6.47 6.38 -23.22
C SER A 105 -5.15 7.06 -22.83
N ASN A 106 -4.65 7.95 -23.67
CA ASN A 106 -3.42 8.73 -23.43
C ASN A 106 -3.71 10.22 -23.16
N SER A 107 -4.87 10.55 -22.61
CA SER A 107 -5.24 11.94 -22.32
C SER A 107 -4.35 12.53 -21.22
N GLU A 108 -3.53 13.50 -21.59
CA GLU A 108 -2.58 14.16 -20.67
C GLU A 108 -3.28 15.00 -19.59
N ASP A 109 -4.46 15.53 -19.90
CA ASP A 109 -5.19 16.47 -19.06
C ASP A 109 -6.30 15.82 -18.21
N HIS A 110 -6.50 14.51 -18.37
CA HIS A 110 -7.54 13.77 -17.65
C HIS A 110 -6.96 12.58 -16.89
N LEU A 111 -7.65 12.19 -15.82
CA LEU A 111 -7.30 11.03 -15.01
C LEU A 111 -7.82 9.76 -15.69
N ILE A 112 -6.95 8.79 -15.90
CA ILE A 112 -7.22 7.55 -16.63
C ILE A 112 -7.47 6.40 -15.66
N GLY A 113 -6.45 6.03 -14.87
CA GLY A 113 -6.49 4.91 -13.94
C GLY A 113 -5.67 5.24 -12.70
N VAL A 114 -6.22 6.10 -11.82
CA VAL A 114 -5.53 6.51 -10.59
C VAL A 114 -5.49 5.33 -9.62
N ILE A 115 -4.30 5.06 -9.11
CA ILE A 115 -4.06 3.94 -8.19
C ILE A 115 -3.66 4.40 -6.79
N SER A 116 -3.04 5.56 -6.66
CA SER A 116 -2.62 6.08 -5.36
C SER A 116 -2.81 7.59 -5.27
N VAL A 117 -3.17 8.06 -4.09
CA VAL A 117 -3.23 9.47 -3.69
C VAL A 117 -2.52 9.65 -2.37
N ILE A 118 -1.63 10.63 -2.27
CA ILE A 118 -0.96 10.96 -1.02
C ILE A 118 -0.87 12.47 -0.81
N THR A 119 -0.75 12.91 0.44
CA THR A 119 -0.40 14.30 0.75
C THR A 119 1.04 14.41 1.23
N ASP A 120 1.75 15.42 0.71
CA ASP A 120 3.12 15.72 1.10
C ASP A 120 3.19 16.56 2.41
N THR A 121 4.40 16.89 2.82
CA THR A 121 4.64 17.64 4.06
C THR A 121 4.27 19.15 3.98
N GLU A 122 3.93 19.66 2.79
CA GLU A 122 3.38 20.99 2.56
C GLU A 122 1.85 20.96 2.41
N ASP A 123 1.21 19.85 2.77
CA ASP A 123 -0.25 19.60 2.66
C ASP A 123 -0.79 19.78 1.23
N ARG A 124 -0.01 19.32 0.23
CA ARG A 124 -0.42 19.28 -1.16
C ARG A 124 -0.76 17.84 -1.54
N LEU A 125 -1.77 17.65 -2.37
CA LEU A 125 -2.16 16.33 -2.85
C LEU A 125 -1.32 15.94 -4.08
N TRP A 126 -0.83 14.70 -4.08
CA TRP A 126 -0.24 14.07 -5.24
C TRP A 126 -1.12 12.90 -5.69
N ILE A 127 -1.43 12.87 -6.98
CA ILE A 127 -2.27 11.88 -7.62
C ILE A 127 -1.40 11.07 -8.57
N LEU A 128 -1.26 9.77 -8.31
CA LEU A 128 -0.52 8.86 -9.16
C LEU A 128 -1.51 8.15 -10.10
N ASP A 129 -1.42 8.46 -11.38
CA ASP A 129 -2.20 7.83 -12.42
C ASP A 129 -1.34 6.77 -13.12
N SER A 130 -1.67 5.49 -12.95
CA SER A 130 -0.98 4.40 -13.64
C SER A 130 -1.23 4.41 -15.15
N GLY A 131 -2.31 5.08 -15.58
CA GLY A 131 -2.76 5.08 -16.95
C GLY A 131 -3.39 3.74 -17.39
N ARG A 132 -3.33 2.67 -16.58
CA ARG A 132 -3.87 1.35 -16.94
C ARG A 132 -5.32 1.17 -16.51
N VAL A 133 -6.10 0.57 -17.36
CA VAL A 133 -7.52 0.28 -17.11
C VAL A 133 -7.86 -1.14 -17.57
N ALA A 134 -8.89 -1.73 -16.96
CA ALA A 134 -9.37 -3.03 -17.38
C ALA A 134 -9.96 -3.00 -18.78
N SER A 135 -9.61 -3.99 -19.58
CA SER A 135 -10.24 -4.36 -20.84
C SER A 135 -10.84 -5.77 -20.74
N THR A 136 -11.43 -6.26 -21.82
CA THR A 136 -11.90 -7.66 -21.91
C THR A 136 -10.75 -8.67 -21.91
N GLU A 137 -9.52 -8.24 -22.16
CA GLU A 137 -8.33 -9.10 -22.27
C GLU A 137 -7.39 -8.96 -21.08
N GLY A 138 -7.76 -8.19 -20.06
CA GLY A 138 -6.96 -7.86 -18.89
C GLY A 138 -6.69 -6.36 -18.77
N LEU A 139 -5.57 -5.98 -18.15
CA LEU A 139 -5.19 -4.56 -18.07
C LEU A 139 -4.62 -4.10 -19.42
N ALA A 140 -5.24 -3.08 -20.00
CA ALA A 140 -4.81 -2.50 -21.27
C ALA A 140 -3.40 -1.87 -21.15
N GLU A 141 -2.59 -1.99 -22.20
CA GLU A 141 -1.30 -1.30 -22.27
C GLU A 141 -1.47 0.20 -22.33
N THR A 142 -0.48 0.92 -21.79
CA THR A 142 -0.46 2.39 -21.77
C THR A 142 0.34 2.98 -22.94
N ALA A 143 0.09 4.26 -23.21
CA ALA A 143 0.90 5.09 -24.09
C ALA A 143 1.30 6.38 -23.37
N TYR A 144 2.27 7.11 -23.90
CA TYR A 144 2.67 8.43 -23.39
C TYR A 144 1.44 9.34 -23.20
N GLY A 145 1.39 10.02 -22.04
CA GLY A 145 0.25 10.84 -21.62
C GLY A 145 -0.75 10.10 -20.72
N GLY A 146 -0.76 8.76 -20.70
CA GLY A 146 -1.52 7.94 -19.77
C GLY A 146 -0.92 7.99 -18.38
N PRO A 147 0.24 7.34 -18.13
CA PRO A 147 0.91 7.35 -16.84
C PRO A 147 1.43 8.75 -16.48
N LYS A 148 1.08 9.23 -15.28
CA LYS A 148 1.47 10.58 -14.82
C LYS A 148 1.40 10.75 -13.31
N LEU A 149 2.12 11.74 -12.81
CA LEU A 149 2.05 12.20 -11.42
C LEU A 149 1.59 13.67 -11.42
N ILE A 150 0.50 13.95 -10.72
CA ILE A 150 -0.12 15.28 -10.67
C ILE A 150 -0.05 15.82 -9.25
N GLY A 151 0.50 17.03 -9.08
CA GLY A 151 0.51 17.78 -7.83
C GLY A 151 -0.60 18.84 -7.80
N MET A 152 -1.37 18.85 -6.70
CA MET A 152 -2.53 19.73 -6.50
C MET A 152 -2.35 20.60 -5.27
N HIS A 153 -2.58 21.91 -5.39
CA HIS A 153 -2.80 22.79 -4.24
C HIS A 153 -4.20 22.59 -3.68
N LEU A 154 -4.31 22.18 -2.43
CA LEU A 154 -5.61 21.95 -1.78
C LEU A 154 -6.39 23.24 -1.56
N THR A 155 -5.70 24.35 -1.24
CA THR A 155 -6.34 25.66 -0.96
C THR A 155 -7.14 26.21 -2.16
N HIS A 156 -6.68 25.92 -3.37
CA HIS A 156 -7.26 26.50 -4.60
C HIS A 156 -7.78 25.45 -5.57
N ASN A 157 -7.60 24.16 -5.26
CA ASN A 157 -7.94 23.02 -6.12
C ASN A 157 -7.31 23.15 -7.52
N THR A 158 -6.04 23.61 -7.59
CA THR A 158 -5.32 23.87 -8.84
C THR A 158 -4.12 22.95 -8.98
N ILE A 159 -3.89 22.48 -10.20
CA ILE A 159 -2.69 21.72 -10.56
C ILE A 159 -1.48 22.66 -10.52
N PHE A 160 -0.48 22.36 -9.71
CA PHE A 160 0.80 23.08 -9.71
C PHE A 160 1.91 22.31 -10.42
N LYS A 161 1.73 20.98 -10.58
CA LYS A 161 2.71 20.12 -11.26
C LYS A 161 2.00 19.01 -12.02
N LYS A 162 2.49 18.73 -13.22
CA LYS A 162 2.14 17.54 -14.01
C LYS A 162 3.42 16.94 -14.59
N ILE A 163 3.70 15.69 -14.27
CA ILE A 163 4.82 14.92 -14.75
C ILE A 163 4.24 13.77 -15.57
N LEU A 164 4.50 13.78 -16.88
CA LEU A 164 4.15 12.68 -17.78
C LEU A 164 5.34 11.74 -17.87
N PHE A 165 5.09 10.44 -17.73
CA PHE A 165 6.15 9.44 -17.83
C PHE A 165 6.29 8.94 -19.26
N ASP A 166 7.54 8.89 -19.73
CA ASP A 166 7.86 8.22 -20.97
C ASP A 166 8.00 6.71 -20.78
N GLN A 167 8.08 5.96 -21.88
CA GLN A 167 8.16 4.50 -21.84
C GLN A 167 9.50 3.95 -21.33
N THR A 168 10.52 4.79 -21.14
CA THR A 168 11.77 4.36 -20.47
C THR A 168 11.60 4.33 -18.96
N ALA A 169 10.80 5.23 -18.43
CA ALA A 169 10.44 5.28 -17.01
C ALA A 169 9.27 4.33 -16.69
N VAL A 170 8.22 4.32 -17.51
CA VAL A 170 7.04 3.48 -17.36
C VAL A 170 6.75 2.78 -18.69
N PRO A 171 7.20 1.52 -18.87
CA PRO A 171 6.86 0.73 -20.06
C PRO A 171 5.35 0.60 -20.27
N ALA A 172 4.92 0.23 -21.47
CA ALA A 172 3.51 0.13 -21.82
C ALA A 172 2.70 -0.80 -20.89
N ASP A 173 3.35 -1.79 -20.32
CA ASP A 173 2.84 -2.74 -19.33
C ASP A 173 3.25 -2.39 -17.87
N GLY A 174 3.88 -1.25 -17.62
CA GLY A 174 4.15 -0.75 -16.28
C GLY A 174 2.86 -0.53 -15.50
N TYR A 175 2.87 -0.85 -14.20
CA TYR A 175 1.75 -0.62 -13.31
C TYR A 175 2.23 0.10 -12.05
N LEU A 176 2.28 1.43 -12.16
CA LEU A 176 2.60 2.29 -11.02
C LEU A 176 1.55 2.05 -9.93
N ASN A 177 1.99 1.82 -8.68
CA ASN A 177 1.07 1.43 -7.62
C ASN A 177 1.07 2.40 -6.43
N ASP A 178 2.17 2.54 -5.70
CA ASP A 178 2.22 3.43 -4.53
C ASP A 178 3.28 4.51 -4.71
N VAL A 179 3.15 5.64 -4.03
CA VAL A 179 4.07 6.78 -4.15
C VAL A 179 4.41 7.36 -2.78
N ARG A 180 5.68 7.76 -2.60
CA ARG A 180 6.14 8.55 -1.44
C ARG A 180 6.94 9.74 -1.93
N ILE A 181 6.73 10.89 -1.28
CA ILE A 181 7.33 12.17 -1.63
C ILE A 181 8.30 12.61 -0.53
N ASP A 182 9.49 13.05 -0.94
CA ASP A 182 10.42 13.77 -0.08
C ASP A 182 10.77 15.12 -0.71
N LEU A 183 10.41 16.22 -0.04
CA LEU A 183 10.57 17.58 -0.53
C LEU A 183 11.95 18.18 -0.20
N ASN A 184 12.88 17.38 0.34
CA ASN A 184 14.23 17.86 0.64
C ASN A 184 14.93 18.29 -0.67
N PRO A 185 15.27 19.57 -0.82
CA PRO A 185 15.85 20.11 -2.05
C PRO A 185 17.25 19.54 -2.38
N ALA A 186 17.95 18.99 -1.40
CA ALA A 186 19.28 18.41 -1.62
C ALA A 186 19.25 17.05 -2.34
N LEU A 187 18.08 16.42 -2.52
CA LEU A 187 17.99 15.07 -3.06
C LEU A 187 18.06 15.00 -4.59
N THR A 188 17.73 16.08 -5.27
CA THR A 188 17.67 16.11 -6.74
C THR A 188 18.28 17.38 -7.31
N PRO A 189 18.80 17.35 -8.55
CA PRO A 189 19.37 18.53 -9.19
C PRO A 189 18.40 19.71 -9.35
N SER A 190 17.10 19.46 -9.44
CA SER A 190 16.10 20.53 -9.54
C SER A 190 15.87 21.29 -8.24
N GLY A 191 16.25 20.74 -7.10
CA GLY A 191 15.96 21.30 -5.78
C GLY A 191 14.48 21.26 -5.38
N GLN A 192 13.64 20.48 -6.09
CA GLN A 192 12.20 20.39 -5.80
C GLN A 192 11.79 19.10 -5.04
N GLY A 193 12.79 18.24 -4.72
CA GLY A 193 12.54 16.97 -4.05
C GLY A 193 12.34 15.81 -5.01
N VAL A 194 11.96 14.68 -4.47
CA VAL A 194 11.90 13.38 -5.16
C VAL A 194 10.59 12.65 -4.87
N ALA A 195 10.11 11.90 -5.86
CA ALA A 195 9.11 10.86 -5.66
C ALA A 195 9.74 9.48 -5.82
N TYR A 196 9.38 8.56 -4.93
CA TYR A 196 9.63 7.13 -5.04
C TYR A 196 8.30 6.44 -5.34
N ILE A 197 8.25 5.63 -6.40
CA ILE A 197 7.02 4.99 -6.87
C ILE A 197 7.30 3.51 -7.05
N SER A 198 6.44 2.64 -6.51
CA SER A 198 6.48 1.22 -6.82
C SER A 198 5.82 0.96 -8.19
N ASP A 199 6.48 0.15 -9.02
CA ASP A 199 5.92 -0.40 -10.24
C ASP A 199 5.81 -1.92 -10.07
N ASN A 200 4.60 -2.40 -9.85
CA ASN A 200 4.33 -3.82 -9.62
C ASN A 200 3.76 -4.53 -10.86
N SER A 201 4.16 -4.08 -12.05
CA SER A 201 3.75 -4.66 -13.34
C SER A 201 3.39 -6.15 -13.24
N PRO A 202 2.15 -6.54 -13.52
CA PRO A 202 1.73 -7.95 -13.46
C PRO A 202 2.44 -8.83 -14.49
N GLU A 203 3.06 -8.22 -15.50
CA GLU A 203 3.92 -8.86 -16.49
C GLU A 203 5.35 -9.11 -15.97
N GLY A 204 5.62 -8.76 -14.69
CA GLY A 204 6.86 -9.09 -13.99
C GLY A 204 8.02 -8.09 -14.21
N ARG A 205 7.77 -6.94 -14.82
CA ARG A 205 8.78 -5.86 -14.98
C ARG A 205 8.75 -4.87 -13.83
N THR A 206 8.86 -5.36 -12.63
CA THR A 206 8.81 -4.57 -11.39
C THR A 206 10.01 -3.63 -11.25
N ALA A 207 9.82 -2.50 -10.58
CA ALA A 207 10.86 -1.51 -10.28
C ALA A 207 10.47 -0.60 -9.11
N ILE A 208 11.45 0.12 -8.58
CA ILE A 208 11.23 1.39 -7.88
C ILE A 208 11.53 2.50 -8.90
N VAL A 209 10.53 3.31 -9.25
CA VAL A 209 10.72 4.47 -10.13
C VAL A 209 11.03 5.68 -9.27
N VAL A 210 12.17 6.32 -9.55
CA VAL A 210 12.67 7.51 -8.82
C VAL A 210 12.54 8.71 -9.72
N VAL A 211 11.84 9.76 -9.25
CA VAL A 211 11.44 10.90 -10.06
C VAL A 211 11.91 12.20 -9.43
N ASP A 212 12.68 13.01 -10.14
CA ASP A 212 12.94 14.40 -9.78
C ASP A 212 11.68 15.24 -9.99
N LEU A 213 11.11 15.75 -8.90
CA LEU A 213 9.83 16.47 -8.94
C LEU A 213 9.90 17.79 -9.74
N GLY A 214 11.06 18.39 -9.86
CA GLY A 214 11.21 19.65 -10.61
C GLY A 214 11.34 19.43 -12.11
N SER A 215 12.25 18.57 -12.55
CA SER A 215 12.50 18.30 -13.97
C SER A 215 11.54 17.26 -14.55
N GLY A 216 10.99 16.36 -13.75
CA GLY A 216 10.24 15.21 -14.21
C GLY A 216 11.13 14.04 -14.69
N ALA A 217 12.44 14.18 -14.62
CA ALA A 217 13.37 13.11 -14.98
C ALA A 217 13.14 11.90 -14.07
N ALA A 218 12.97 10.73 -14.67
CA ALA A 218 12.66 9.50 -13.94
C ALA A 218 13.62 8.37 -14.32
N SER A 219 13.90 7.49 -13.35
CA SER A 219 14.74 6.32 -13.55
C SER A 219 14.17 5.10 -12.82
N ARG A 220 14.37 3.92 -13.41
CA ARG A 220 13.95 2.64 -12.81
C ARG A 220 15.11 2.03 -12.03
N LYS A 221 14.86 1.65 -10.79
CA LYS A 221 15.84 1.06 -9.87
C LYS A 221 15.41 -0.34 -9.45
N LEU A 222 16.39 -1.16 -9.07
CA LEU A 222 16.23 -2.54 -8.59
C LEU A 222 15.57 -3.49 -9.59
N VAL A 223 15.48 -3.14 -10.87
CA VAL A 223 14.82 -3.95 -11.92
C VAL A 223 15.37 -5.38 -11.93
N GLY A 224 14.49 -6.38 -11.78
CA GLY A 224 14.87 -7.80 -11.74
C GLY A 224 15.50 -8.27 -10.43
N ASP A 225 15.48 -7.46 -9.36
CA ASP A 225 15.89 -7.91 -8.04
C ASP A 225 14.80 -8.76 -7.38
N PRO A 226 15.14 -9.89 -6.74
CA PRO A 226 14.16 -10.73 -6.05
C PRO A 226 13.37 -10.02 -4.96
N SER A 227 13.93 -8.99 -4.31
CA SER A 227 13.27 -8.25 -3.23
C SER A 227 12.05 -7.44 -3.68
N ILE A 228 11.98 -7.08 -4.98
CA ILE A 228 10.84 -6.37 -5.56
C ILE A 228 9.93 -7.27 -6.40
N SER A 229 10.20 -8.56 -6.42
CA SER A 229 9.42 -9.56 -7.16
C SER A 229 8.59 -10.41 -6.20
N SER A 230 7.51 -11.01 -6.68
CA SER A 230 6.78 -12.01 -5.90
C SER A 230 7.66 -13.20 -5.56
N HIS A 231 7.51 -13.76 -4.36
CA HIS A 231 8.24 -14.98 -3.98
C HIS A 231 7.73 -16.17 -4.79
N PRO A 232 8.62 -16.97 -5.38
CA PRO A 232 8.23 -18.13 -6.17
C PRO A 232 7.34 -19.09 -5.39
N GLY A 233 6.18 -19.43 -5.95
CA GLY A 233 5.24 -20.38 -5.34
C GLY A 233 4.45 -19.82 -4.15
N PHE A 234 4.49 -18.51 -3.89
CA PHE A 234 3.75 -17.90 -2.79
C PHE A 234 2.24 -18.02 -3.01
N VAL A 235 1.54 -18.59 -2.02
CA VAL A 235 0.08 -18.66 -1.97
C VAL A 235 -0.37 -18.20 -0.59
N PRO A 236 -1.06 -17.06 -0.48
CA PRO A 236 -1.58 -16.60 0.79
C PRO A 236 -2.84 -17.37 1.21
N PHE A 237 -3.04 -17.46 2.52
CA PHE A 237 -4.25 -18.01 3.13
C PHE A 237 -4.98 -16.90 3.88
N ILE A 238 -6.13 -16.48 3.35
CA ILE A 238 -6.94 -15.42 3.95
C ILE A 238 -8.26 -16.03 4.38
N TRP A 239 -8.58 -15.88 5.65
CA TRP A 239 -9.75 -16.54 6.24
C TRP A 239 -9.78 -18.07 6.02
N GLY A 240 -8.58 -18.69 5.96
CA GLY A 240 -8.43 -20.11 5.72
C GLY A 240 -8.62 -20.54 4.25
N GLU A 241 -8.86 -19.62 3.33
CA GLU A 241 -8.97 -19.88 1.90
C GLU A 241 -7.65 -19.53 1.19
N ALA A 242 -7.15 -20.44 0.35
CA ALA A 242 -5.97 -20.18 -0.47
C ALA A 242 -6.33 -19.27 -1.63
N VAL A 243 -5.55 -18.21 -1.86
CA VAL A 243 -5.79 -17.22 -2.91
C VAL A 243 -4.79 -17.39 -4.05
N TYR A 244 -5.27 -17.62 -5.24
CA TYR A 244 -4.45 -17.84 -6.46
C TYR A 244 -4.66 -16.72 -7.47
N SER A 245 -3.56 -16.29 -8.14
CA SER A 245 -3.59 -15.23 -9.19
C SER A 245 -4.12 -15.78 -10.45
N ASN A 246 -4.94 -16.35 -10.79
CA ASN A 246 -5.58 -16.82 -12.02
C ASN A 246 -6.40 -18.10 -11.76
N SER A 247 -7.64 -17.93 -11.87
CA SER A 247 -8.60 -18.97 -11.59
C SER A 247 -8.77 -20.03 -12.67
N SER A 248 -8.24 -19.81 -13.86
CA SER A 248 -8.30 -20.79 -14.95
C SER A 248 -7.16 -21.81 -14.90
N SER A 249 -6.06 -21.48 -14.24
CA SER A 249 -4.96 -22.38 -13.89
C SER A 249 -4.44 -22.02 -12.52
N ILE A 250 -4.31 -22.99 -11.63
CA ILE A 250 -3.75 -22.76 -10.29
C ILE A 250 -2.34 -22.19 -10.46
N SER A 251 -2.16 -20.92 -10.10
CA SER A 251 -0.88 -20.25 -10.10
C SER A 251 -0.66 -19.56 -8.76
N HIS A 252 0.61 -19.33 -8.40
CA HIS A 252 0.93 -18.60 -7.18
C HIS A 252 0.45 -17.13 -7.27
N PHE A 253 0.36 -16.48 -6.13
CA PHE A 253 0.02 -15.06 -6.05
C PHE A 253 1.23 -14.22 -6.49
N SER A 254 1.17 -13.62 -7.68
CA SER A 254 2.32 -13.04 -8.38
C SER A 254 2.25 -11.50 -8.45
N VAL A 255 2.17 -10.83 -7.30
CA VAL A 255 2.23 -9.36 -7.22
C VAL A 255 3.60 -8.97 -6.68
N GLY A 256 4.31 -8.12 -7.41
CA GLY A 256 5.64 -7.63 -7.03
C GLY A 256 5.60 -6.55 -5.96
N VAL A 257 6.61 -5.64 -5.99
CA VAL A 257 6.71 -4.53 -5.04
C VAL A 257 5.45 -3.68 -5.05
N ASP A 258 4.85 -3.54 -3.90
CA ASP A 258 3.57 -2.90 -3.69
C ASP A 258 3.70 -1.76 -2.68
N GLY A 259 3.50 -2.05 -1.41
CA GLY A 259 3.63 -1.06 -0.35
C GLY A 259 5.04 -0.52 -0.21
N ILE A 260 5.15 0.80 -0.14
CA ILE A 260 6.37 1.52 0.17
C ILE A 260 6.14 2.54 1.28
N ALA A 261 7.16 2.79 2.10
CA ALA A 261 7.13 3.82 3.15
C ALA A 261 8.51 4.46 3.30
N LEU A 262 8.57 5.77 3.53
CA LEU A 262 9.82 6.44 3.86
C LEU A 262 10.01 6.49 5.37
N SER A 263 11.24 6.28 5.85
CA SER A 263 11.59 6.58 7.25
C SER A 263 11.24 8.03 7.61
N ALA A 264 11.01 8.30 8.89
CA ALA A 264 10.61 9.63 9.35
C ALA A 264 11.60 10.74 8.94
N ASP A 265 12.88 10.42 8.75
CA ASP A 265 13.91 11.34 8.26
C ASP A 265 14.14 11.30 6.74
N GLY A 266 13.47 10.39 6.01
CA GLY A 266 13.60 10.21 4.57
C GLY A 266 14.84 9.44 4.13
N SER A 267 15.67 8.95 5.05
CA SER A 267 16.95 8.30 4.72
C SER A 267 16.81 6.86 4.22
N THR A 268 15.69 6.22 4.49
CA THR A 268 15.43 4.82 4.12
C THR A 268 14.08 4.68 3.44
N LEU A 269 14.03 3.96 2.33
CA LEU A 269 12.81 3.46 1.73
C LEU A 269 12.57 2.02 2.23
N TYR A 270 11.48 1.81 2.93
CA TYR A 270 10.95 0.49 3.28
C TYR A 270 10.00 0.04 2.19
N TYR A 271 10.02 -1.25 1.85
CA TYR A 271 9.16 -1.78 0.79
C TYR A 271 8.89 -3.28 0.95
N CYS A 272 7.86 -3.76 0.32
CA CYS A 272 7.51 -5.17 0.30
C CYS A 272 6.84 -5.58 -1.03
N PRO A 273 7.08 -6.81 -1.52
CA PRO A 273 6.22 -7.40 -2.52
C PRO A 273 4.92 -7.88 -1.84
N ALA A 274 3.75 -7.63 -2.46
CA ALA A 274 2.51 -8.20 -1.98
C ALA A 274 2.46 -9.72 -2.22
N GLY A 275 3.22 -10.24 -3.18
CA GLY A 275 3.43 -11.68 -3.39
C GLY A 275 4.47 -12.28 -2.45
N GLY A 276 4.52 -11.87 -1.17
CA GLY A 276 5.48 -12.37 -0.19
C GLY A 276 5.18 -11.87 1.22
N ARG A 277 5.99 -12.26 2.19
CA ARG A 277 5.85 -11.84 3.60
C ARG A 277 6.98 -10.94 4.08
N SER A 278 8.05 -10.80 3.29
CA SER A 278 9.27 -10.12 3.73
C SER A 278 9.13 -8.60 3.65
N LEU A 279 9.73 -7.93 4.63
CA LEU A 279 9.96 -6.49 4.64
C LEU A 279 11.42 -6.22 4.26
N TYR A 280 11.61 -5.28 3.36
CA TYR A 280 12.93 -4.83 2.91
C TYR A 280 13.13 -3.34 3.20
N GLY A 281 14.39 -2.93 3.25
CA GLY A 281 14.78 -1.53 3.34
C GLY A 281 16.03 -1.24 2.52
N ILE A 282 16.10 -0.01 2.01
CA ILE A 282 17.29 0.49 1.32
C ILE A 282 17.48 1.97 1.64
N GLU A 283 18.73 2.40 1.89
CA GLU A 283 19.00 3.82 2.04
C GLU A 283 18.72 4.56 0.72
N THR A 284 17.96 5.64 0.79
CA THR A 284 17.48 6.40 -0.38
C THR A 284 18.61 6.96 -1.23
N LYS A 285 19.79 7.25 -0.63
CA LYS A 285 20.98 7.69 -1.38
C LYS A 285 21.40 6.71 -2.48
N TYR A 286 21.19 5.40 -2.30
CA TYR A 286 21.53 4.39 -3.31
C TYR A 286 20.53 4.36 -4.46
N LEU A 287 19.27 4.70 -4.20
CA LEU A 287 18.24 4.84 -5.22
C LEU A 287 18.42 6.13 -6.05
N LEU A 288 18.98 7.17 -5.43
CA LEU A 288 19.25 8.46 -6.07
C LEU A 288 20.55 8.46 -6.90
N ASP A 289 21.45 7.50 -6.67
CA ASP A 289 22.70 7.40 -7.42
C ASP A 289 22.42 6.95 -8.86
N ASN A 290 22.85 7.75 -9.84
CA ASN A 290 22.77 7.48 -11.27
C ASN A 290 24.17 7.27 -11.91
N SER A 291 25.19 7.03 -11.09
CA SER A 291 26.53 6.74 -11.58
C SER A 291 26.61 5.37 -12.28
N HIS A 292 27.70 5.16 -13.01
CA HIS A 292 27.96 3.86 -13.63
C HIS A 292 28.05 2.75 -12.55
N ASN A 293 27.38 1.62 -12.76
CA ASN A 293 27.21 0.51 -11.79
C ASN A 293 26.34 0.82 -10.56
N SER A 294 25.65 1.95 -10.49
CA SER A 294 24.78 2.30 -9.37
C SER A 294 23.72 1.24 -9.06
N ASP A 295 23.19 0.57 -10.10
CA ASP A 295 22.20 -0.48 -9.93
C ASP A 295 22.75 -1.72 -9.21
N VAL A 296 23.98 -2.14 -9.52
CA VAL A 296 24.66 -3.25 -8.80
C VAL A 296 24.93 -2.85 -7.34
N LEU A 297 25.36 -1.60 -7.11
CA LEU A 297 25.59 -1.09 -5.77
C LEU A 297 24.27 -1.05 -4.99
N SER A 298 23.20 -0.52 -5.55
CA SER A 298 21.89 -0.44 -4.91
C SER A 298 21.40 -1.81 -4.44
N ARG A 299 21.45 -2.84 -5.32
CA ARG A 299 21.07 -4.20 -4.96
C ARG A 299 21.89 -4.78 -3.81
N SER A 300 23.20 -4.48 -3.75
CA SER A 300 24.06 -4.95 -2.67
C SER A 300 23.78 -4.32 -1.30
N GLN A 301 23.00 -3.23 -1.27
CA GLN A 301 22.65 -2.48 -0.06
C GLN A 301 21.22 -2.77 0.44
N ILE A 302 20.52 -3.67 -0.21
CA ILE A 302 19.18 -4.10 0.23
C ILE A 302 19.31 -4.83 1.56
N GLN A 303 18.49 -4.43 2.52
CA GLN A 303 18.40 -5.04 3.84
C GLN A 303 17.13 -5.89 3.91
N VAL A 304 17.26 -7.14 4.35
CA VAL A 304 16.12 -7.98 4.73
C VAL A 304 15.80 -7.70 6.18
N LEU A 305 14.65 -7.11 6.45
CA LEU A 305 14.29 -6.62 7.79
C LEU A 305 13.43 -7.63 8.58
N GLY A 306 12.97 -8.68 7.94
CA GLY A 306 12.23 -9.75 8.60
C GLY A 306 10.94 -10.10 7.87
N ASP A 307 10.17 -10.96 8.51
CA ASP A 307 8.89 -11.44 8.02
C ASP A 307 7.76 -10.67 8.72
N LYS A 308 6.93 -9.97 7.94
CA LYS A 308 5.86 -9.12 8.46
C LYS A 308 4.45 -9.67 8.18
N GLY A 309 4.37 -10.75 7.42
CA GLY A 309 3.14 -11.26 6.85
C GLY A 309 2.77 -10.61 5.52
N LEU A 310 1.69 -11.08 4.91
CA LEU A 310 1.16 -10.51 3.66
C LEU A 310 0.65 -9.09 3.88
N SER A 311 1.20 -8.13 3.14
CA SER A 311 0.81 -6.72 3.21
C SER A 311 0.70 -6.15 1.81
N ASP A 312 -0.26 -5.28 1.62
CA ASP A 312 -0.39 -4.34 0.51
C ASP A 312 0.40 -3.06 0.84
N GLY A 313 -0.24 -1.97 1.18
CA GLY A 313 0.41 -0.71 1.53
C GLY A 313 1.24 -0.73 2.82
N LEU A 314 2.14 0.24 2.95
CA LEU A 314 2.93 0.54 4.14
C LEU A 314 2.79 2.02 4.50
N GLU A 315 2.94 2.36 5.79
CA GLU A 315 2.94 3.76 6.24
C GLU A 315 3.87 3.95 7.43
N THR A 316 4.42 5.16 7.60
CA THR A 316 5.36 5.51 8.68
C THR A 316 4.82 6.63 9.54
N ASP A 317 4.95 6.51 10.87
CA ASP A 317 4.66 7.58 11.82
C ASP A 317 5.89 8.45 12.15
N SER A 318 5.67 9.55 12.87
CA SER A 318 6.74 10.47 13.31
C SER A 318 7.74 9.84 14.28
N ASN A 319 7.43 8.71 14.90
CA ASN A 319 8.33 7.94 15.76
C ASN A 319 9.17 6.92 14.96
N ASN A 320 9.02 6.93 13.62
CA ASN A 320 9.67 6.00 12.71
C ASN A 320 9.23 4.54 12.87
N ASN A 321 8.01 4.30 13.35
CA ASN A 321 7.39 2.98 13.26
C ASN A 321 6.75 2.81 11.90
N ILE A 322 6.89 1.64 11.30
CA ILE A 322 6.27 1.28 10.03
C ILE A 322 5.08 0.37 10.30
N TYR A 323 3.95 0.68 9.68
CA TYR A 323 2.70 -0.07 9.75
C TYR A 323 2.40 -0.69 8.40
N GLY A 324 1.82 -1.89 8.41
CA GLY A 324 1.35 -2.59 7.23
C GLY A 324 0.27 -3.60 7.59
N GLY A 325 -0.55 -4.00 6.64
CA GLY A 325 -1.49 -5.09 6.84
C GLY A 325 -0.76 -6.42 7.07
N ASN A 326 -1.44 -7.37 7.73
CA ASN A 326 -1.15 -8.79 7.65
C ASN A 326 -2.47 -9.51 7.44
N MET A 327 -2.83 -9.69 6.17
CA MET A 327 -4.13 -10.23 5.75
C MET A 327 -4.33 -11.69 6.21
N GLU A 328 -3.24 -12.43 6.37
CA GLU A 328 -3.28 -13.83 6.79
C GLU A 328 -3.62 -13.99 8.29
N ASP A 329 -3.44 -12.93 9.07
CA ASP A 329 -3.71 -12.91 10.53
C ASP A 329 -4.81 -11.89 10.92
N ASN A 330 -5.50 -11.29 9.96
CA ASN A 330 -6.52 -10.25 10.20
C ASN A 330 -5.98 -9.10 11.08
N SER A 331 -4.76 -8.64 10.81
CA SER A 331 -4.08 -7.66 11.66
C SER A 331 -3.39 -6.55 10.86
N ILE A 332 -3.07 -5.48 11.57
CA ILE A 332 -2.08 -4.49 11.17
C ILE A 332 -0.85 -4.74 12.04
N ILE A 333 0.30 -4.87 11.43
CA ILE A 333 1.59 -4.98 12.11
C ILE A 333 2.22 -3.62 12.36
N LYS A 334 3.10 -3.58 13.35
CA LYS A 334 4.04 -2.49 13.59
C LYS A 334 5.46 -3.05 13.55
N PHE A 335 6.30 -2.51 12.69
CA PHE A 335 7.74 -2.74 12.67
C PHE A 335 8.45 -1.56 13.29
N ASN A 336 9.36 -1.82 14.22
CA ASN A 336 10.22 -0.81 14.82
C ASN A 336 11.67 -0.97 14.32
N PRO A 337 12.16 -0.07 13.46
CA PRO A 337 13.51 -0.20 12.89
C PRO A 337 14.66 -0.18 13.89
N LYS A 338 14.46 0.46 15.07
CA LYS A 338 15.50 0.51 16.12
C LYS A 338 15.73 -0.84 16.79
N THR A 339 14.67 -1.65 16.91
CA THR A 339 14.74 -2.96 17.57
C THR A 339 14.73 -4.11 16.57
N GLY A 340 14.33 -3.88 15.32
CA GLY A 340 14.08 -4.90 14.31
C GLY A 340 12.85 -5.76 14.59
N LEU A 341 11.99 -5.34 15.53
CA LEU A 341 10.84 -6.12 15.96
C LEU A 341 9.62 -5.85 15.08
N VAL A 342 9.06 -6.91 14.51
CA VAL A 342 7.72 -6.93 13.91
C VAL A 342 6.74 -7.52 14.92
N GLN A 343 5.63 -6.85 15.17
CA GLN A 343 4.59 -7.34 16.09
C GLN A 343 3.19 -6.90 15.63
N PRO A 344 2.13 -7.66 15.94
CA PRO A 344 0.77 -7.20 15.75
C PRO A 344 0.52 -5.91 16.54
N PHE A 345 -0.06 -4.92 15.89
CA PHE A 345 -0.48 -3.65 16.50
C PHE A 345 -1.98 -3.68 16.82
N VAL A 346 -2.78 -4.09 15.86
CA VAL A 346 -4.21 -4.30 16.02
C VAL A 346 -4.62 -5.54 15.27
N ARG A 347 -5.49 -6.36 15.86
CA ARG A 347 -6.12 -7.51 15.23
C ARG A 347 -7.62 -7.41 15.41
N ASP A 348 -8.36 -7.60 14.31
CA ASP A 348 -9.82 -7.59 14.32
C ASP A 348 -10.33 -8.44 13.14
N PRO A 349 -11.35 -9.29 13.35
CA PRO A 349 -11.92 -10.10 12.26
C PRO A 349 -12.40 -9.31 11.04
N ARG A 350 -12.65 -8.01 11.15
CA ARG A 350 -13.02 -7.14 10.02
C ARG A 350 -11.85 -6.83 9.08
N LEU A 351 -10.60 -7.02 9.53
CA LEU A 351 -9.40 -6.80 8.73
C LEU A 351 -9.17 -8.00 7.82
N SER A 352 -9.49 -7.88 6.55
CA SER A 352 -9.36 -8.98 5.58
C SER A 352 -8.48 -8.62 4.38
N TRP A 353 -8.46 -7.35 3.99
CA TRP A 353 -7.51 -6.79 3.03
C TRP A 353 -7.34 -5.30 3.30
N THR A 354 -6.41 -5.00 4.19
CA THR A 354 -5.96 -3.63 4.45
C THR A 354 -5.07 -3.19 3.30
N ASP A 355 -5.64 -2.42 2.38
CA ASP A 355 -4.95 -1.98 1.17
C ASP A 355 -4.02 -0.79 1.47
N THR A 356 -4.57 0.36 1.80
CA THR A 356 -3.82 1.59 2.04
C THR A 356 -3.92 2.04 3.49
N LEU A 357 -2.83 2.60 4.00
CA LEU A 357 -2.74 3.19 5.33
C LEU A 357 -2.34 4.67 5.23
N SER A 358 -2.82 5.51 6.13
CA SER A 358 -2.43 6.92 6.24
C SER A 358 -2.39 7.34 7.70
N VAL A 359 -1.23 7.77 8.17
CA VAL A 359 -1.08 8.40 9.48
C VAL A 359 -1.53 9.86 9.38
N ALA A 360 -2.41 10.31 10.27
CA ALA A 360 -2.92 11.66 10.29
C ALA A 360 -2.31 12.51 11.41
N THR A 361 -2.52 13.82 11.35
CA THR A 361 -2.03 14.78 12.36
C THR A 361 -2.76 14.67 13.69
N ASP A 362 -3.95 14.04 13.72
CA ASP A 362 -4.75 13.79 14.92
C ASP A 362 -4.23 12.61 15.77
N GLY A 363 -3.15 11.95 15.30
CA GLY A 363 -2.53 10.80 15.98
C GLY A 363 -3.30 9.50 15.80
N TYR A 364 -4.00 9.35 14.69
CA TYR A 364 -4.63 8.10 14.28
C TYR A 364 -3.97 7.53 13.03
N LEU A 365 -3.95 6.23 12.95
CA LEU A 365 -3.71 5.47 11.73
C LEU A 365 -5.07 5.17 11.09
N TYR A 366 -5.29 5.69 9.90
CA TYR A 366 -6.44 5.39 9.05
C TYR A 366 -6.06 4.29 8.07
N PHE A 367 -7.02 3.46 7.66
CA PHE A 367 -6.80 2.42 6.67
C PHE A 367 -8.10 1.96 6.01
N THR A 368 -7.96 1.41 4.79
CA THR A 368 -9.08 0.88 4.01
C THR A 368 -9.15 -0.63 4.09
N GLU A 369 -10.38 -1.16 4.03
CA GLU A 369 -10.71 -2.58 3.91
C GLU A 369 -11.55 -2.80 2.67
N ASN A 370 -10.96 -3.33 1.60
CA ASN A 370 -11.57 -3.40 0.28
C ASN A 370 -11.88 -4.82 -0.22
N GLN A 371 -11.52 -5.84 0.54
CA GLN A 371 -11.79 -7.24 0.22
C GLN A 371 -11.19 -7.68 -1.14
N LEU A 372 -10.02 -7.15 -1.56
CA LEU A 372 -9.42 -7.47 -2.87
C LEU A 372 -9.28 -8.98 -3.09
N TRP A 373 -8.93 -9.75 -2.07
CA TRP A 373 -8.81 -11.20 -2.16
C TRP A 373 -10.08 -11.92 -2.63
N ARG A 374 -11.25 -11.27 -2.56
CA ARG A 374 -12.55 -11.76 -3.03
C ARG A 374 -12.88 -11.33 -4.46
N ALA A 375 -11.96 -10.60 -5.12
CA ALA A 375 -12.18 -10.10 -6.48
C ALA A 375 -12.25 -11.22 -7.53
N PRO A 376 -12.91 -10.98 -8.67
CA PRO A 376 -13.12 -11.97 -9.73
C PRO A 376 -11.84 -12.66 -10.22
N ILE A 377 -10.71 -11.94 -10.24
CA ILE A 377 -9.42 -12.47 -10.72
C ILE A 377 -8.90 -13.65 -9.89
N TYR A 378 -9.34 -13.80 -8.64
CA TYR A 378 -8.94 -14.89 -7.76
C TYR A 378 -9.98 -16.04 -7.71
N TRP A 379 -11.18 -15.84 -8.25
CA TRP A 379 -12.32 -16.75 -8.06
C TRP A 379 -13.04 -17.11 -9.37
N GLY A 380 -12.32 -17.32 -10.46
CA GLY A 380 -12.93 -17.80 -11.70
C GLY A 380 -13.86 -16.80 -12.39
N GLY A 381 -13.62 -15.51 -12.22
CA GLY A 381 -14.48 -14.46 -12.74
C GLY A 381 -15.68 -14.16 -11.83
N ILE A 382 -15.82 -14.83 -10.69
CA ILE A 382 -16.92 -14.62 -9.74
C ILE A 382 -16.52 -13.55 -8.74
N ASP A 383 -17.25 -12.45 -8.69
CA ASP A 383 -17.06 -11.42 -7.66
C ASP A 383 -17.69 -11.88 -6.33
N ARG A 384 -16.85 -12.11 -5.32
CA ARG A 384 -17.27 -12.52 -3.97
C ARG A 384 -17.23 -11.35 -2.98
N ARG A 385 -16.82 -10.15 -3.42
CA ARG A 385 -16.79 -8.95 -2.57
C ARG A 385 -18.21 -8.57 -2.14
N VAL A 386 -18.36 -8.12 -0.90
CA VAL A 386 -19.66 -7.74 -0.33
C VAL A 386 -19.56 -6.31 0.19
N LYS A 387 -20.42 -5.44 -0.34
CA LYS A 387 -20.52 -4.05 0.11
C LYS A 387 -21.26 -3.95 1.48
N PRO A 388 -20.97 -2.93 2.28
CA PRO A 388 -20.03 -1.84 2.00
C PRO A 388 -18.56 -2.26 2.22
N TYR A 389 -17.65 -1.59 1.50
CA TYR A 389 -16.24 -1.55 1.90
C TYR A 389 -16.09 -0.53 3.03
N ALA A 390 -14.97 -0.55 3.75
CA ALA A 390 -14.85 0.27 4.93
C ALA A 390 -13.55 1.07 4.98
N MET A 391 -13.61 2.23 5.61
CA MET A 391 -12.46 2.94 6.14
C MET A 391 -12.56 2.95 7.65
N PHE A 392 -11.50 2.50 8.30
CA PHE A 392 -11.34 2.50 9.75
C PHE A 392 -10.21 3.43 10.17
N ARG A 393 -10.17 3.73 11.46
CA ARG A 393 -8.98 4.28 12.10
C ARG A 393 -8.77 3.66 13.48
N VAL A 394 -7.52 3.73 13.94
CA VAL A 394 -7.12 3.37 15.30
C VAL A 394 -6.20 4.43 15.87
N LYS A 395 -6.27 4.66 17.19
CA LYS A 395 -5.35 5.58 17.87
C LYS A 395 -3.93 4.99 17.87
N LEU A 396 -2.96 5.78 17.41
CA LEU A 396 -1.56 5.39 17.50
C LEU A 396 -1.08 5.46 18.95
N PRO A 397 -0.34 4.44 19.42
CA PRO A 397 0.31 4.49 20.70
C PRO A 397 1.49 5.50 20.63
N ASP A 398 1.98 5.90 21.80
CA ASP A 398 3.22 6.66 21.94
C ASP A 398 3.24 8.03 21.23
N GLY A 399 2.06 8.58 20.89
CA GLY A 399 1.92 9.92 20.31
C GLY A 399 2.42 10.02 18.85
N GLY A 400 2.49 8.91 18.12
CA GLY A 400 2.79 8.92 16.69
C GLY A 400 1.79 9.79 15.91
N VAL A 401 2.29 10.60 14.98
CA VAL A 401 1.52 11.48 14.10
C VAL A 401 2.09 11.44 12.69
N LYS A 402 1.39 12.05 11.74
CA LYS A 402 1.87 12.22 10.37
C LYS A 402 3.28 12.83 10.36
N VAL A 403 4.17 12.26 9.55
CA VAL A 403 5.53 12.78 9.41
C VAL A 403 5.47 14.18 8.80
N SER A 404 6.08 15.14 9.49
CA SER A 404 6.30 16.49 8.98
C SER A 404 7.81 16.72 8.86
N ARG A 405 8.29 16.91 7.63
CA ARG A 405 9.70 17.25 7.37
C ARG A 405 9.74 18.69 6.93
N PRO A 406 10.26 19.63 7.76
CA PRO A 406 10.44 20.98 7.30
C PRO A 406 11.40 20.99 6.11
N ARG A 407 11.11 21.82 5.11
CA ARG A 407 12.07 22.10 4.04
C ARG A 407 13.37 22.57 4.73
N ARG A 408 14.45 21.85 4.55
CA ARG A 408 15.76 22.32 4.99
C ARG A 408 16.15 23.45 4.02
N GLU A 409 16.27 24.67 4.56
CA GLU A 409 16.76 25.84 3.83
C GLU A 409 18.20 25.64 3.34
#